data_6c5f6f63f3bc4bd4227a9a173b80ade6
#
_entry.id   6c5f6f63f3bc4bd4227a9a173b80ade6
#
_cell.length_a   1.000
_cell.length_b   1.000
_cell.length_c   1.000
_cell.angle_alpha   90.00
_cell.angle_beta   90.00
_cell.angle_gamma   90.00
#
_symmetry.space_group_name_H-M   'P 1'
#
loop_
_entity.id
_entity.type
_entity.pdbx_description
1 polymer ?
#
loop_
_entity_poly.entity_id
_entity_poly.type
_entity_poly.pdbx_seq_one_letter_code
_entity_poly.pdbx_strand_id
1 'polypeptide(L)'
;NDLSRAGYAFGGWYTNADCTAEFTATTMPAENTTLYAKWNAGQVNYTVNYYLQNVDGTTYPDTPSETVSGSGVTGQIVGVQKSYEGFTPKSDTPASITLKAGSAQNVADIYYTRNQYMLTFELGDGVTLDEGCAPNGGSIYYGAEISTDMTNAKRTGYTFVGWYEDEAYQTEWSGTTMPARDITLYAKWDTMTYFLRFDWDGNVPLRDWLLENGGKLLTAAYDEENGVYSNANDHGIPYIEVSVKYDQVFTLPTGIPGTEYF
;
A
#
# COMPACT_ATOMS: atom_id res chain seq x y z
N ASN A 1 -37.81 -25.44 -48.47
CA ASN A 1 -36.60 -25.44 -47.62
C ASN A 1 -36.42 -24.02 -47.12
N ASP A 2 -36.55 -23.82 -45.81
CA ASP A 2 -36.34 -22.51 -45.20
C ASP A 2 -34.82 -22.20 -45.24
N LEU A 3 -34.48 -21.03 -45.76
CA LEU A 3 -33.09 -20.55 -45.72
C LEU A 3 -32.73 -20.22 -44.29
N SER A 4 -31.70 -20.87 -43.76
CA SER A 4 -31.23 -20.62 -42.42
C SER A 4 -29.71 -20.40 -42.38
N ARG A 5 -29.27 -19.46 -41.57
CA ARG A 5 -27.88 -19.19 -41.24
C ARG A 5 -27.80 -18.92 -39.73
N ALA A 6 -27.05 -19.76 -39.02
CA ALA A 6 -26.97 -19.67 -37.57
C ALA A 6 -26.56 -18.26 -37.13
N GLY A 7 -27.38 -17.63 -36.27
CA GLY A 7 -27.16 -16.27 -35.73
C GLY A 7 -27.51 -15.13 -36.69
N TYR A 8 -28.14 -15.42 -37.83
CA TYR A 8 -28.59 -14.42 -38.78
C TYR A 8 -30.05 -14.64 -39.17
N ALA A 9 -30.75 -13.54 -39.36
CA ALA A 9 -32.08 -13.54 -39.96
C ALA A 9 -31.98 -13.24 -41.46
N PHE A 10 -32.71 -13.98 -42.28
CA PHE A 10 -32.77 -13.69 -43.70
C PHE A 10 -33.46 -12.33 -43.94
N GLY A 11 -32.81 -11.44 -44.66
CA GLY A 11 -33.23 -10.06 -44.89
C GLY A 11 -33.70 -9.75 -46.30
N GLY A 12 -33.91 -10.79 -47.12
CA GLY A 12 -34.39 -10.63 -48.51
C GLY A 12 -33.33 -10.93 -49.58
N TRP A 13 -33.80 -10.89 -50.84
CA TRP A 13 -32.97 -11.03 -52.01
C TRP A 13 -32.64 -9.67 -52.64
N TYR A 14 -31.40 -9.51 -53.13
CA TYR A 14 -30.88 -8.27 -53.71
C TYR A 14 -30.24 -8.53 -55.06
N THR A 15 -30.26 -7.53 -55.97
CA THR A 15 -29.65 -7.61 -57.29
C THR A 15 -28.19 -7.24 -57.34
N ASN A 16 -27.64 -6.73 -56.24
CA ASN A 16 -26.22 -6.33 -56.10
C ASN A 16 -25.60 -6.93 -54.81
N ALA A 17 -24.29 -7.16 -54.86
CA ALA A 17 -23.54 -7.77 -53.77
C ALA A 17 -23.58 -6.97 -52.45
N ASP A 18 -23.72 -5.63 -52.54
CA ASP A 18 -23.79 -4.73 -51.38
C ASP A 18 -25.18 -4.76 -50.70
N CYS A 19 -26.13 -5.54 -51.24
CA CYS A 19 -27.48 -5.67 -50.70
C CYS A 19 -28.19 -4.32 -50.49
N THR A 20 -28.05 -3.38 -51.46
CA THR A 20 -28.69 -2.06 -51.44
C THR A 20 -29.90 -1.97 -52.38
N ALA A 21 -29.96 -2.81 -53.41
CA ALA A 21 -31.05 -2.87 -54.38
C ALA A 21 -31.86 -4.17 -54.21
N GLU A 22 -32.99 -4.06 -53.51
CA GLU A 22 -33.86 -5.21 -53.19
C GLU A 22 -34.51 -5.76 -54.47
N PHE A 23 -34.52 -7.08 -54.62
CA PHE A 23 -35.25 -7.76 -55.70
C PHE A 23 -36.70 -8.01 -55.27
N THR A 24 -37.63 -7.27 -55.92
CA THR A 24 -39.06 -7.33 -55.58
C THR A 24 -39.91 -7.95 -56.72
N ALA A 25 -39.26 -8.36 -57.83
CA ALA A 25 -40.00 -8.92 -58.97
C ALA A 25 -40.63 -10.27 -58.61
N THR A 26 -41.90 -10.45 -58.97
CA THR A 26 -42.66 -11.68 -58.74
C THR A 26 -42.65 -12.59 -59.98
N THR A 27 -42.06 -12.11 -61.08
CA THR A 27 -41.94 -12.86 -62.36
C THR A 27 -40.48 -12.84 -62.77
N MET A 28 -40.04 -13.87 -63.52
CA MET A 28 -38.66 -13.95 -64.01
C MET A 28 -38.37 -12.79 -64.95
N PRO A 29 -37.31 -12.01 -64.75
CA PRO A 29 -36.80 -10.99 -65.67
C PRO A 29 -36.46 -11.60 -67.06
N ALA A 30 -36.45 -10.76 -68.11
CA ALA A 30 -36.12 -11.19 -69.46
C ALA A 30 -34.60 -11.37 -69.71
N GLU A 31 -33.78 -11.42 -68.57
CA GLU A 31 -32.34 -11.58 -68.61
C GLU A 31 -31.85 -12.47 -67.42
N ASN A 32 -30.64 -13.01 -67.57
CA ASN A 32 -30.00 -13.77 -66.54
C ASN A 32 -29.71 -12.84 -65.33
N THR A 33 -30.26 -13.17 -64.21
CA THR A 33 -30.17 -12.33 -62.95
C THR A 33 -29.48 -13.11 -61.80
N THR A 34 -28.46 -12.53 -61.24
CA THR A 34 -27.84 -13.04 -60.00
C THR A 34 -28.46 -12.37 -58.81
N LEU A 35 -28.92 -13.17 -57.83
CA LEU A 35 -29.52 -12.68 -56.58
C LEU A 35 -28.59 -12.95 -55.41
N TYR A 36 -28.44 -11.95 -54.58
CA TYR A 36 -27.62 -11.96 -53.35
C TYR A 36 -28.53 -12.01 -52.11
N ALA A 37 -28.30 -13.01 -51.26
CA ALA A 37 -29.03 -13.14 -50.01
C ALA A 37 -28.49 -12.18 -48.96
N LYS A 38 -29.33 -11.28 -48.43
CA LYS A 38 -29.00 -10.45 -47.30
C LYS A 38 -29.20 -11.23 -46.00
N TRP A 39 -28.21 -11.12 -45.09
CA TRP A 39 -28.28 -11.72 -43.78
C TRP A 39 -28.10 -10.65 -42.71
N ASN A 40 -29.10 -10.43 -41.88
CA ASN A 40 -29.07 -9.52 -40.77
C ASN A 40 -28.53 -10.26 -39.51
N ALA A 41 -27.47 -9.73 -38.91
CA ALA A 41 -26.88 -10.33 -37.71
C ALA A 41 -27.86 -10.29 -36.54
N GLY A 42 -28.08 -11.43 -35.90
CA GLY A 42 -28.93 -11.56 -34.72
C GLY A 42 -28.25 -11.12 -33.47
N GLN A 43 -29.04 -10.69 -32.48
CA GLN A 43 -28.56 -10.35 -31.14
C GLN A 43 -28.12 -11.62 -30.39
N VAL A 44 -27.02 -11.54 -29.69
CA VAL A 44 -26.46 -12.59 -28.82
C VAL A 44 -25.90 -11.99 -27.54
N ASN A 45 -25.99 -12.74 -26.46
CA ASN A 45 -25.37 -12.35 -25.20
C ASN A 45 -23.94 -12.91 -25.10
N TYR A 46 -23.12 -12.26 -24.28
CA TYR A 46 -21.80 -12.76 -23.90
C TYR A 46 -21.58 -12.57 -22.41
N THR A 47 -20.61 -13.32 -21.87
CA THR A 47 -20.18 -13.23 -20.48
C THR A 47 -18.66 -13.17 -20.44
N VAL A 48 -18.13 -12.29 -19.60
CA VAL A 48 -16.70 -12.18 -19.32
C VAL A 48 -16.46 -12.42 -17.84
N ASN A 49 -15.66 -13.42 -17.54
CA ASN A 49 -15.25 -13.75 -16.17
C ASN A 49 -13.82 -13.24 -15.96
N TYR A 50 -13.59 -12.49 -14.91
CA TYR A 50 -12.29 -11.96 -14.56
C TYR A 50 -11.74 -12.68 -13.32
N TYR A 51 -10.53 -13.20 -13.44
CA TYR A 51 -9.82 -13.91 -12.39
C TYR A 51 -8.57 -13.13 -12.00
N LEU A 52 -8.59 -12.54 -10.80
CA LEU A 52 -7.44 -11.82 -10.26
C LEU A 52 -6.59 -12.79 -9.43
N GLN A 53 -5.30 -12.89 -9.77
CA GLN A 53 -4.37 -13.79 -9.09
C GLN A 53 -4.36 -13.54 -7.57
N ASN A 54 -4.35 -14.61 -6.80
CA ASN A 54 -4.27 -14.55 -5.34
C ASN A 54 -2.96 -13.88 -4.86
N VAL A 55 -2.94 -13.49 -3.61
CA VAL A 55 -1.78 -12.80 -3.00
C VAL A 55 -0.52 -13.67 -2.92
N ASP A 56 -0.68 -14.99 -3.04
CA ASP A 56 0.43 -15.93 -3.13
C ASP A 56 1.25 -15.86 -4.44
N GLY A 57 0.73 -15.10 -5.42
CA GLY A 57 1.36 -14.91 -6.72
C GLY A 57 1.42 -16.14 -7.62
N THR A 58 0.72 -17.22 -7.27
CA THR A 58 0.77 -18.52 -7.98
C THR A 58 -0.59 -19.08 -8.35
N THR A 59 -1.60 -18.87 -7.52
CA THR A 59 -2.94 -19.44 -7.70
C THR A 59 -3.97 -18.41 -8.12
N TYR A 60 -5.10 -18.88 -8.63
CA TYR A 60 -6.28 -18.07 -8.93
C TYR A 60 -7.47 -18.59 -8.12
N PRO A 61 -8.47 -17.75 -7.83
CA PRO A 61 -9.68 -18.21 -7.16
C PRO A 61 -10.47 -19.19 -8.06
N ASP A 62 -11.16 -20.16 -7.44
CA ASP A 62 -12.00 -21.14 -8.15
C ASP A 62 -13.22 -20.49 -8.84
N THR A 63 -13.65 -19.35 -8.35
CA THR A 63 -14.74 -18.56 -8.91
C THR A 63 -14.21 -17.22 -9.41
N PRO A 64 -14.83 -16.63 -10.46
CA PRO A 64 -14.41 -15.33 -10.95
C PRO A 64 -14.43 -14.27 -9.84
N SER A 65 -13.39 -13.42 -9.79
CA SER A 65 -13.36 -12.22 -8.93
C SER A 65 -14.45 -11.23 -9.35
N GLU A 66 -14.79 -11.22 -10.64
CA GLU A 66 -15.86 -10.42 -11.20
C GLU A 66 -16.40 -11.10 -12.46
N THR A 67 -17.70 -10.98 -12.71
CA THR A 67 -18.38 -11.42 -13.94
C THR A 67 -19.15 -10.26 -14.54
N VAL A 68 -18.97 -10.02 -15.83
CA VAL A 68 -19.68 -9.00 -16.59
C VAL A 68 -20.43 -9.66 -17.74
N SER A 69 -21.70 -9.33 -17.92
CA SER A 69 -22.53 -9.77 -19.04
C SER A 69 -22.85 -8.59 -19.94
N GLY A 70 -22.93 -8.87 -21.23
CA GLY A 70 -23.28 -7.89 -22.24
C GLY A 70 -24.01 -8.53 -23.40
N SER A 71 -24.41 -7.72 -24.38
CA SER A 71 -25.03 -8.15 -25.63
C SER A 71 -24.43 -7.43 -26.83
N GLY A 72 -24.50 -8.08 -27.98
CA GLY A 72 -24.05 -7.54 -29.23
C GLY A 72 -24.63 -8.36 -30.41
N VAL A 73 -24.14 -8.17 -31.60
CA VAL A 73 -24.64 -8.92 -32.76
C VAL A 73 -23.63 -9.99 -33.18
N THR A 74 -24.12 -11.07 -33.77
CA THR A 74 -23.26 -12.14 -34.31
C THR A 74 -22.22 -11.58 -35.27
N GLY A 75 -20.94 -11.93 -35.08
CA GLY A 75 -19.80 -11.44 -35.84
C GLY A 75 -19.18 -10.15 -35.30
N GLN A 76 -19.77 -9.50 -34.31
CA GLN A 76 -19.21 -8.33 -33.67
C GLN A 76 -17.96 -8.73 -32.86
N ILE A 77 -16.91 -7.89 -32.92
CA ILE A 77 -15.74 -7.99 -32.02
C ILE A 77 -15.98 -7.13 -30.81
N VAL A 78 -15.82 -7.73 -29.65
CA VAL A 78 -15.99 -7.05 -28.33
C VAL A 78 -14.67 -7.12 -27.57
N GLY A 79 -14.19 -5.98 -27.09
CA GLY A 79 -13.05 -5.91 -26.16
C GLY A 79 -13.45 -6.50 -24.82
N VAL A 80 -12.62 -7.37 -24.25
CA VAL A 80 -12.93 -8.09 -23.01
C VAL A 80 -11.93 -7.84 -21.87
N GLN A 81 -10.85 -7.09 -22.12
CA GLN A 81 -9.92 -6.66 -21.08
C GLN A 81 -10.32 -5.30 -20.51
N LYS A 82 -10.04 -5.10 -19.22
CA LYS A 82 -10.17 -3.83 -18.52
C LYS A 82 -9.00 -3.65 -17.56
N SER A 83 -8.83 -2.47 -16.99
CA SER A 83 -7.75 -2.18 -16.04
C SER A 83 -8.18 -2.54 -14.61
N TYR A 84 -7.28 -3.20 -13.89
CA TYR A 84 -7.35 -3.38 -12.45
C TYR A 84 -6.06 -2.85 -11.82
N GLU A 85 -6.20 -2.05 -10.77
CA GLU A 85 -5.06 -1.55 -10.03
C GLU A 85 -4.23 -2.69 -9.44
N GLY A 86 -2.91 -2.65 -9.62
CA GLY A 86 -2.01 -3.68 -9.14
C GLY A 86 -2.02 -5.00 -9.92
N PHE A 87 -2.67 -5.04 -11.10
CA PHE A 87 -2.74 -6.24 -11.92
C PHE A 87 -2.45 -5.96 -13.40
N THR A 88 -1.93 -6.98 -14.06
CA THR A 88 -1.65 -6.97 -15.51
C THR A 88 -2.36 -8.15 -16.18
N PRO A 89 -3.05 -7.96 -17.32
CA PRO A 89 -3.63 -9.09 -18.06
C PRO A 89 -2.55 -10.12 -18.39
N LYS A 90 -2.85 -11.41 -18.16
CA LYS A 90 -1.95 -12.49 -18.52
C LYS A 90 -1.84 -12.59 -20.04
N SER A 91 -0.64 -12.84 -20.57
CA SER A 91 -0.34 -12.76 -22.00
C SER A 91 -1.11 -13.74 -22.91
N ASP A 92 -1.57 -14.86 -22.33
CA ASP A 92 -2.36 -15.89 -23.01
C ASP A 92 -3.89 -15.64 -22.93
N THR A 93 -4.31 -14.51 -22.35
CA THR A 93 -5.69 -14.09 -22.18
C THR A 93 -6.14 -13.24 -23.37
N PRO A 94 -7.32 -13.48 -23.98
CA PRO A 94 -7.75 -12.73 -25.16
C PRO A 94 -8.03 -11.26 -24.82
N ALA A 95 -7.62 -10.36 -25.70
CA ALA A 95 -7.96 -8.93 -25.60
C ALA A 95 -9.39 -8.65 -26.09
N SER A 96 -9.91 -9.49 -27.00
CA SER A 96 -11.25 -9.39 -27.58
C SER A 96 -11.77 -10.76 -27.98
N ILE A 97 -13.10 -10.86 -28.12
CA ILE A 97 -13.77 -12.04 -28.67
C ILE A 97 -14.66 -11.64 -29.84
N THR A 98 -14.84 -12.57 -30.77
CA THR A 98 -15.84 -12.42 -31.85
C THR A 98 -17.11 -13.16 -31.44
N LEU A 99 -18.23 -12.46 -31.36
CA LEU A 99 -19.50 -13.01 -30.95
C LEU A 99 -20.01 -14.02 -31.97
N LYS A 100 -20.34 -15.21 -31.51
CA LYS A 100 -20.89 -16.33 -32.31
C LYS A 100 -22.38 -16.45 -32.08
N ALA A 101 -23.04 -17.12 -33.01
CA ALA A 101 -24.43 -17.53 -32.87
C ALA A 101 -24.59 -18.44 -31.62
N GLY A 102 -25.47 -18.07 -30.71
CA GLY A 102 -25.70 -18.79 -29.47
C GLY A 102 -24.87 -18.28 -28.30
N SER A 103 -25.54 -17.82 -27.24
CA SER A 103 -24.94 -17.17 -26.07
C SER A 103 -23.95 -18.06 -25.31
N ALA A 104 -24.17 -19.38 -25.28
CA ALA A 104 -23.32 -20.33 -24.58
C ALA A 104 -21.88 -20.40 -25.10
N GLN A 105 -21.63 -19.92 -26.32
CA GLN A 105 -20.29 -19.91 -26.96
C GLN A 105 -19.54 -18.60 -26.75
N ASN A 106 -20.18 -17.60 -26.15
CA ASN A 106 -19.67 -16.25 -25.98
C ASN A 106 -19.26 -16.02 -24.53
N VAL A 107 -18.44 -16.90 -23.98
CA VAL A 107 -17.84 -16.79 -22.64
C VAL A 107 -16.34 -16.57 -22.82
N ALA A 108 -15.80 -15.60 -22.09
CA ALA A 108 -14.37 -15.35 -22.04
C ALA A 108 -13.90 -15.35 -20.58
N ASP A 109 -12.88 -16.14 -20.28
CA ASP A 109 -12.20 -16.14 -19.00
C ASP A 109 -10.90 -15.36 -19.14
N ILE A 110 -10.79 -14.27 -18.38
CA ILE A 110 -9.69 -13.32 -18.44
C ILE A 110 -8.92 -13.37 -17.13
N TYR A 111 -7.66 -13.77 -17.21
CA TYR A 111 -6.77 -13.90 -16.05
C TYR A 111 -5.84 -12.71 -15.94
N TYR A 112 -5.65 -12.24 -14.72
CA TYR A 112 -4.76 -11.13 -14.40
C TYR A 112 -3.69 -11.57 -13.41
N THR A 113 -2.44 -11.32 -13.77
CA THR A 113 -1.29 -11.54 -12.89
C THR A 113 -1.18 -10.39 -11.89
N ARG A 114 -0.98 -10.70 -10.64
CA ARG A 114 -0.74 -9.72 -9.57
C ARG A 114 0.67 -9.16 -9.71
N ASN A 115 0.79 -7.84 -9.77
CA ASN A 115 2.08 -7.15 -9.89
C ASN A 115 2.84 -7.20 -8.56
N GLN A 116 4.16 -7.11 -8.66
CA GLN A 116 5.05 -6.93 -7.54
C GLN A 116 5.62 -5.52 -7.55
N TYR A 117 5.86 -4.98 -6.36
CA TYR A 117 6.45 -3.67 -6.16
C TYR A 117 7.56 -3.77 -5.12
N MET A 118 8.54 -2.87 -5.22
CA MET A 118 9.69 -2.84 -4.32
C MET A 118 9.33 -2.12 -3.03
N LEU A 119 9.58 -2.78 -1.88
CA LEU A 119 9.53 -2.20 -0.56
C LEU A 119 10.95 -2.07 -0.02
N THR A 120 11.35 -0.86 0.33
CA THR A 120 12.65 -0.55 0.94
C THR A 120 12.44 0.05 2.33
N PHE A 121 13.30 -0.33 3.28
CA PHE A 121 13.32 0.25 4.63
C PHE A 121 14.63 0.99 4.86
N GLU A 122 14.53 2.27 5.22
CA GLU A 122 15.65 3.12 5.65
C GLU A 122 15.57 3.30 7.17
N LEU A 123 16.38 2.53 7.88
CA LEU A 123 16.35 2.46 9.36
C LEU A 123 17.02 3.65 10.03
N GLY A 124 17.95 4.32 9.32
CA GLY A 124 18.84 5.33 9.87
C GLY A 124 20.09 4.74 10.51
N ASP A 125 21.08 5.61 10.76
CA ASP A 125 22.37 5.22 11.28
C ASP A 125 22.30 4.75 12.74
N GLY A 126 23.12 3.75 13.08
CA GLY A 126 23.27 3.26 14.45
C GLY A 126 22.12 2.41 14.98
N VAL A 127 21.20 2.01 14.11
CA VAL A 127 20.14 1.06 14.47
C VAL A 127 20.69 -0.37 14.49
N THR A 128 20.39 -1.11 15.53
CA THR A 128 20.64 -2.55 15.68
C THR A 128 19.32 -3.30 15.76
N LEU A 129 19.25 -4.44 15.09
CA LEU A 129 18.09 -5.34 15.10
C LEU A 129 18.48 -6.66 15.76
N ASP A 130 17.65 -7.20 16.62
CA ASP A 130 17.82 -8.56 17.11
C ASP A 130 17.62 -9.56 15.95
N GLU A 131 18.26 -10.73 16.01
CA GLU A 131 18.24 -11.72 14.96
C GLU A 131 16.77 -12.14 14.62
N GLY A 132 16.41 -12.09 13.35
CA GLY A 132 15.07 -12.41 12.86
C GLY A 132 14.02 -11.30 12.95
N CYS A 133 14.38 -10.10 13.39
CA CYS A 133 13.46 -8.96 13.61
C CYS A 133 13.59 -7.84 12.58
N ALA A 134 14.26 -8.07 11.46
CA ALA A 134 14.34 -7.07 10.40
C ALA A 134 13.00 -6.94 9.67
N PRO A 135 12.53 -5.72 9.39
CA PRO A 135 11.40 -5.54 8.50
C PRO A 135 11.75 -6.11 7.12
N ASN A 136 10.84 -6.91 6.55
CA ASN A 136 11.08 -7.64 5.32
C ASN A 136 10.84 -6.75 4.10
N GLY A 137 11.89 -6.09 3.62
CA GLY A 137 11.89 -5.40 2.32
C GLY A 137 12.03 -6.35 1.14
N GLY A 138 11.95 -5.81 -0.06
CA GLY A 138 12.13 -6.54 -1.32
C GLY A 138 10.92 -6.45 -2.24
N SER A 139 10.85 -7.37 -3.22
CA SER A 139 9.74 -7.45 -4.18
C SER A 139 8.53 -8.13 -3.55
N ILE A 140 7.45 -7.38 -3.36
CA ILE A 140 6.25 -7.80 -2.63
C ILE A 140 5.03 -7.67 -3.54
N TYR A 141 4.15 -8.66 -3.54
CA TYR A 141 2.93 -8.62 -4.33
C TYR A 141 1.98 -7.52 -3.84
N TYR A 142 1.35 -6.82 -4.78
CA TYR A 142 0.29 -5.86 -4.50
C TYR A 142 -0.75 -6.43 -3.52
N GLY A 143 -1.07 -5.68 -2.47
CA GLY A 143 -2.04 -6.08 -1.45
C GLY A 143 -1.56 -7.18 -0.48
N ALA A 144 -0.31 -7.67 -0.59
CA ALA A 144 0.26 -8.55 0.42
C ALA A 144 0.56 -7.78 1.71
N GLU A 145 0.39 -8.43 2.85
CA GLU A 145 0.74 -7.85 4.14
C GLU A 145 2.23 -7.54 4.22
N ILE A 146 2.56 -6.39 4.79
CA ILE A 146 3.93 -5.98 5.08
C ILE A 146 4.12 -5.85 6.59
N SER A 147 5.25 -6.35 7.10
CA SER A 147 5.61 -6.18 8.49
C SER A 147 6.45 -4.93 8.65
N THR A 148 5.98 -4.02 9.48
CA THR A 148 6.67 -2.78 9.85
C THR A 148 7.04 -2.77 11.35
N ASP A 149 7.06 -3.95 11.99
CA ASP A 149 7.34 -4.09 13.41
C ASP A 149 8.81 -3.74 13.73
N MET A 150 8.99 -2.81 14.66
CA MET A 150 10.28 -2.33 15.17
C MET A 150 10.44 -2.59 16.67
N THR A 151 9.64 -3.48 17.27
CA THR A 151 9.63 -3.73 18.72
C THR A 151 11.01 -4.09 19.27
N ASN A 152 11.82 -4.79 18.47
CA ASN A 152 13.17 -5.23 18.84
C ASN A 152 14.29 -4.38 18.22
N ALA A 153 13.95 -3.27 17.58
CA ALA A 153 14.94 -2.35 17.06
C ALA A 153 15.47 -1.44 18.18
N LYS A 154 16.77 -1.28 18.24
CA LYS A 154 17.45 -0.45 19.24
C LYS A 154 18.31 0.59 18.55
N ARG A 155 18.18 1.82 18.98
CA ARG A 155 19.08 2.93 18.66
C ARG A 155 19.43 3.64 19.93
N THR A 156 20.71 3.57 20.32
CA THR A 156 21.16 4.14 21.60
C THR A 156 20.78 5.61 21.72
N GLY A 157 20.04 5.95 22.77
CA GLY A 157 19.62 7.34 23.05
C GLY A 157 18.42 7.83 22.23
N TYR A 158 17.75 6.94 21.49
CA TYR A 158 16.58 7.29 20.69
C TYR A 158 15.42 6.35 20.91
N THR A 159 14.21 6.84 20.67
CA THR A 159 12.96 6.08 20.66
C THR A 159 12.38 6.08 19.24
N PHE A 160 11.98 4.92 18.75
CA PHE A 160 11.28 4.81 17.47
C PHE A 160 9.91 5.49 17.57
N VAL A 161 9.60 6.32 16.57
CA VAL A 161 8.34 7.09 16.51
C VAL A 161 7.37 6.46 15.52
N GLY A 162 7.85 6.10 14.33
CA GLY A 162 7.01 5.56 13.28
C GLY A 162 7.72 5.53 11.94
N TRP A 163 7.02 5.03 10.93
CA TRP A 163 7.46 4.98 9.55
C TRP A 163 6.91 6.15 8.75
N TYR A 164 7.69 6.67 7.82
CA TYR A 164 7.33 7.78 6.94
C TYR A 164 7.67 7.45 5.50
N GLU A 165 6.88 7.98 4.55
CA GLU A 165 7.09 7.78 3.10
C GLU A 165 8.11 8.75 2.51
N ASP A 166 8.59 9.71 3.27
CA ASP A 166 9.55 10.72 2.84
C ASP A 166 10.64 10.96 3.90
N GLU A 167 11.84 11.30 3.44
CA GLU A 167 13.01 11.56 4.28
C GLU A 167 12.83 12.79 5.20
N ALA A 168 11.92 13.71 4.86
CA ALA A 168 11.62 14.88 5.67
C ALA A 168 10.60 14.58 6.79
N TYR A 169 10.13 13.34 6.89
CA TYR A 169 9.16 12.86 7.89
C TYR A 169 7.85 13.67 7.92
N GLN A 170 7.32 14.03 6.74
CA GLN A 170 6.07 14.80 6.63
C GLN A 170 4.85 13.89 6.43
N THR A 171 5.01 12.75 5.75
CA THR A 171 3.95 11.82 5.43
C THR A 171 4.12 10.53 6.20
N GLU A 172 3.36 10.38 7.29
CA GLU A 172 3.39 9.17 8.10
C GLU A 172 2.77 7.99 7.36
N TRP A 173 3.44 6.84 7.40
CA TRP A 173 2.94 5.59 6.85
C TRP A 173 2.01 4.90 7.84
N SER A 174 0.78 4.64 7.40
CA SER A 174 -0.24 3.91 8.16
C SER A 174 -0.76 2.66 7.45
N GLY A 175 -0.19 2.33 6.28
CA GLY A 175 -0.60 1.15 5.52
C GLY A 175 -0.13 -0.15 6.16
N THR A 176 -0.87 -1.22 5.91
CA THR A 176 -0.53 -2.59 6.35
C THR A 176 -0.26 -3.53 5.18
N THR A 177 -0.52 -3.09 3.95
CA THR A 177 -0.38 -3.91 2.75
C THR A 177 0.36 -3.14 1.65
N MET A 178 1.01 -3.87 0.75
CA MET A 178 1.77 -3.31 -0.37
C MET A 178 0.87 -2.56 -1.35
N PRO A 179 1.09 -1.26 -1.57
CA PRO A 179 0.34 -0.47 -2.55
C PRO A 179 0.76 -0.81 -4.00
N ALA A 180 0.02 -0.28 -4.98
CA ALA A 180 0.33 -0.47 -6.40
C ALA A 180 1.48 0.43 -6.90
N ARG A 181 2.54 0.59 -6.12
CA ARG A 181 3.74 1.36 -6.43
C ARG A 181 4.92 0.91 -5.56
N ASP A 182 6.12 1.21 -6.00
CA ASP A 182 7.31 1.09 -5.16
C ASP A 182 7.25 2.10 -4.02
N ILE A 183 7.69 1.69 -2.83
CA ILE A 183 7.76 2.56 -1.65
C ILE A 183 9.07 2.39 -0.91
N THR A 184 9.54 3.49 -0.32
CA THR A 184 10.62 3.51 0.66
C THR A 184 10.05 4.03 1.97
N LEU A 185 10.25 3.30 3.06
CA LEU A 185 9.79 3.67 4.39
C LEU A 185 10.99 4.09 5.24
N TYR A 186 10.96 5.31 5.75
CA TYR A 186 11.98 5.92 6.57
C TYR A 186 11.60 5.83 8.04
N ALA A 187 12.48 5.24 8.87
CA ALA A 187 12.28 5.15 10.31
C ALA A 187 12.56 6.50 10.98
N LYS A 188 11.56 7.08 11.62
CA LYS A 188 11.75 8.28 12.44
C LYS A 188 12.10 7.91 13.86
N TRP A 189 13.12 8.60 14.39
CA TRP A 189 13.61 8.43 15.74
C TRP A 189 13.66 9.76 16.47
N ASP A 190 13.12 9.81 17.68
CA ASP A 190 13.23 10.95 18.57
C ASP A 190 14.31 10.71 19.64
N THR A 191 15.06 11.76 19.95
CA THR A 191 16.07 11.70 21.02
C THR A 191 15.43 11.49 22.39
N MET A 192 15.96 10.52 23.14
CA MET A 192 15.54 10.30 24.53
C MET A 192 16.02 11.44 25.41
N THR A 193 15.24 11.74 26.45
CA THR A 193 15.60 12.69 27.49
C THR A 193 16.13 11.91 28.68
N TYR A 194 17.31 12.30 29.15
CA TYR A 194 17.93 11.79 30.37
C TYR A 194 17.97 12.88 31.42
N PHE A 195 18.18 12.48 32.64
CA PHE A 195 18.21 13.40 33.78
C PHE A 195 19.58 13.35 34.45
N LEU A 196 20.18 14.52 34.64
CA LEU A 196 21.36 14.71 35.51
C LEU A 196 20.86 15.20 36.85
N ARG A 197 21.25 14.50 37.93
CA ARG A 197 20.95 14.91 39.31
C ARG A 197 22.18 15.50 39.92
N PHE A 198 22.01 16.68 40.49
CA PHE A 198 23.05 17.42 41.19
C PHE A 198 22.80 17.42 42.68
N ASP A 199 23.79 16.93 43.44
CA ASP A 199 23.89 17.19 44.88
C ASP A 199 24.60 18.54 45.06
N TRP A 200 23.86 19.53 45.50
CA TRP A 200 24.42 20.86 45.72
C TRP A 200 24.90 21.06 47.17
N ASP A 201 24.74 20.04 48.03
CA ASP A 201 25.21 19.93 49.41
C ASP A 201 25.02 21.22 50.25
N GLY A 202 23.87 21.86 50.06
CA GLY A 202 23.54 23.12 50.73
C GLY A 202 24.22 24.37 50.16
N ASN A 203 24.99 24.26 49.08
CA ASN A 203 25.60 25.40 48.42
C ASN A 203 24.56 26.21 47.64
N VAL A 204 24.11 27.32 48.26
CA VAL A 204 23.04 28.17 47.70
C VAL A 204 23.39 28.77 46.35
N PRO A 205 24.59 29.30 46.08
CA PRO A 205 24.96 29.82 44.77
C PRO A 205 24.87 28.76 43.66
N LEU A 206 25.29 27.52 43.94
CA LEU A 206 25.18 26.41 42.99
C LEU A 206 23.70 26.04 42.72
N ARG A 207 22.89 25.96 43.80
CA ARG A 207 21.44 25.73 43.69
C ARG A 207 20.80 26.77 42.78
N ASP A 208 21.02 28.05 43.05
CA ASP A 208 20.39 29.15 42.33
C ASP A 208 20.81 29.15 40.86
N TRP A 209 22.10 28.91 40.59
CA TRP A 209 22.57 28.76 39.20
C TRP A 209 21.89 27.59 38.45
N LEU A 210 21.77 26.42 39.11
CA LEU A 210 21.10 25.25 38.49
C LEU A 210 19.63 25.53 38.20
N LEU A 211 18.92 26.19 39.14
CA LEU A 211 17.52 26.55 38.92
C LEU A 211 17.32 27.58 37.80
N GLU A 212 18.20 28.57 37.71
CA GLU A 212 18.19 29.57 36.62
C GLU A 212 18.50 28.94 35.23
N ASN A 213 19.22 27.84 35.22
CA ASN A 213 19.59 27.10 33.98
C ASN A 213 18.69 25.88 33.71
N GLY A 214 17.44 25.93 34.19
CA GLY A 214 16.42 24.95 33.86
C GLY A 214 16.37 23.71 34.76
N GLY A 215 17.12 23.72 35.85
CA GLY A 215 17.05 22.69 36.87
C GLY A 215 15.72 22.74 37.63
N LYS A 216 15.29 21.61 38.15
CA LYS A 216 14.11 21.44 39.00
C LYS A 216 14.52 20.86 40.33
N LEU A 217 14.19 21.55 41.42
CA LEU A 217 14.34 21.02 42.77
C LEU A 217 13.37 19.85 42.98
N LEU A 218 13.88 18.69 43.35
CA LEU A 218 13.07 17.51 43.64
C LEU A 218 12.49 17.62 45.04
N THR A 219 11.38 16.90 45.27
CA THR A 219 10.80 16.78 46.59
C THR A 219 11.47 15.61 47.30
N ALA A 220 12.19 15.91 48.39
CA ALA A 220 12.74 14.89 49.25
C ALA A 220 11.62 14.19 50.05
N ALA A 221 11.72 12.90 50.21
CA ALA A 221 10.85 12.11 51.07
C ALA A 221 11.72 11.14 51.88
N TYR A 222 11.49 11.07 53.19
CA TYR A 222 12.19 10.14 54.05
C TYR A 222 11.41 8.83 54.17
N ASP A 223 12.07 7.73 53.94
CA ASP A 223 11.55 6.38 54.13
C ASP A 223 11.95 5.91 55.54
N GLU A 224 10.97 5.90 56.46
CA GLU A 224 11.18 5.52 57.85
C GLU A 224 11.54 4.03 58.02
N GLU A 225 11.08 3.17 57.12
CA GLU A 225 11.32 1.72 57.15
C GLU A 225 12.78 1.39 56.83
N ASN A 226 13.31 2.05 55.80
CA ASN A 226 14.65 1.79 55.29
C ASN A 226 15.70 2.82 55.79
N GLY A 227 15.27 3.90 56.39
CA GLY A 227 16.15 4.94 56.97
C GLY A 227 16.87 5.77 55.89
N VAL A 228 16.29 5.92 54.71
CA VAL A 228 16.92 6.62 53.57
C VAL A 228 16.04 7.74 53.01
N TYR A 229 16.66 8.74 52.43
CA TYR A 229 15.94 9.76 51.68
C TYR A 229 15.81 9.37 50.20
N SER A 230 14.62 9.52 49.66
CA SER A 230 14.43 9.51 48.18
C SER A 230 14.59 10.93 47.63
N ASN A 231 15.20 11.06 46.43
CA ASN A 231 15.42 12.34 45.74
C ASN A 231 16.24 13.39 46.57
N ALA A 232 17.02 12.95 47.52
CA ALA A 232 17.89 13.79 48.38
C ALA A 232 19.16 13.01 48.74
N ASN A 233 20.18 13.75 49.21
CA ASN A 233 21.38 13.16 49.80
C ASN A 233 21.12 12.63 51.22
N ASP A 234 22.14 12.05 51.87
CA ASP A 234 22.06 11.47 53.22
C ASP A 234 21.70 12.47 54.33
N HIS A 235 21.83 13.77 54.02
CA HIS A 235 21.44 14.85 54.92
C HIS A 235 20.03 15.39 54.67
N GLY A 236 19.27 14.76 53.74
CA GLY A 236 17.91 15.18 53.38
C GLY A 236 17.87 16.42 52.48
N ILE A 237 19.00 16.83 51.91
CA ILE A 237 19.06 17.96 50.97
C ILE A 237 18.58 17.47 49.58
N PRO A 238 17.48 18.05 49.04
CA PRO A 238 16.92 17.61 47.77
C PRO A 238 17.90 17.80 46.63
N TYR A 239 17.97 16.81 45.73
CA TYR A 239 18.69 16.95 44.47
C TYR A 239 18.03 17.97 43.53
N ILE A 240 18.84 18.57 42.67
CA ILE A 240 18.35 19.34 41.53
C ILE A 240 18.53 18.49 40.26
N GLU A 241 17.45 18.32 39.54
CA GLU A 241 17.41 17.52 38.34
C GLU A 241 17.36 18.44 37.11
N VAL A 242 18.24 18.19 36.14
CA VAL A 242 18.28 18.87 34.86
C VAL A 242 18.00 17.84 33.76
N SER A 243 17.03 18.09 32.93
CA SER A 243 16.74 17.24 31.77
C SER A 243 17.67 17.58 30.60
N VAL A 244 18.28 16.57 29.98
CA VAL A 244 19.20 16.70 28.86
C VAL A 244 18.82 15.68 27.80
N LYS A 245 18.67 16.14 26.56
CA LYS A 245 18.46 15.22 25.43
C LYS A 245 19.74 14.44 25.12
N TYR A 246 19.60 13.21 24.67
CA TYR A 246 20.73 12.42 24.22
C TYR A 246 21.55 13.20 23.19
N ASP A 247 22.87 13.10 23.29
CA ASP A 247 23.86 13.78 22.44
C ASP A 247 23.82 15.32 22.49
N GLN A 248 23.03 15.91 23.39
CA GLN A 248 23.05 17.35 23.64
C GLN A 248 24.31 17.73 24.42
N VAL A 249 25.02 18.77 23.94
CA VAL A 249 26.14 19.36 24.69
C VAL A 249 25.57 19.98 25.97
N PHE A 250 26.08 19.53 27.11
CA PHE A 250 25.77 20.06 28.43
C PHE A 250 27.04 20.66 29.06
N THR A 251 26.96 21.91 29.46
CA THR A 251 28.08 22.59 30.15
C THR A 251 27.88 22.48 31.66
N LEU A 252 28.81 21.81 32.32
CA LEU A 252 28.83 21.76 33.76
C LEU A 252 29.13 23.14 34.35
N PRO A 253 28.48 23.52 35.47
CA PRO A 253 28.78 24.77 36.14
C PRO A 253 30.22 24.79 36.64
N THR A 254 30.94 25.86 36.32
CA THR A 254 32.33 26.09 36.75
C THR A 254 32.45 27.53 37.28
N GLY A 255 33.33 27.72 38.28
CA GLY A 255 33.61 29.05 38.79
C GLY A 255 32.44 29.74 39.51
N ILE A 256 31.52 28.98 40.09
CA ILE A 256 30.39 29.52 40.87
C ILE A 256 30.94 30.13 42.14
N PRO A 257 30.63 31.41 42.42
CA PRO A 257 31.11 32.05 43.67
C PRO A 257 30.68 31.26 44.90
N GLY A 258 31.61 30.99 45.82
CA GLY A 258 31.34 30.22 47.02
C GLY A 258 31.57 28.71 46.94
N THR A 259 32.02 28.18 45.79
CA THR A 259 32.39 26.75 45.64
C THR A 259 33.90 26.49 45.84
N GLU A 260 34.69 27.49 46.19
CA GLU A 260 36.17 27.40 46.26
C GLU A 260 36.73 26.62 47.45
N TYR A 261 35.87 26.07 48.30
CA TYR A 261 36.31 25.39 49.55
C TYR A 261 35.53 24.07 49.76
N PHE A 262 35.81 23.08 48.95
CA PHE A 262 35.55 21.68 49.35
C PHE A 262 36.55 20.74 48.68
#